data_6bbe7c6c04ee532723c487b795c901e0
#
_entry.id   6bbe7c6c04ee532723c487b795c901e0
#
_cell.length_a   1.000
_cell.length_b   1.000
_cell.length_c   1.000
_cell.angle_alpha   90.00
_cell.angle_beta   90.00
_cell.angle_gamma   90.00
#
_symmetry.space_group_name_H-M   'P 1'
#
loop_
_entity.id
_entity.type
_entity.pdbx_description
1 polymer ?
#
loop_
_entity_poly.entity_id
_entity_poly.type
_entity_poly.pdbx_seq_one_letter_code
_entity_poly.pdbx_strand_id
1 'polypeptide(L)'
;VTGRLVIIGAGQAGFALAAKLRALKDARPITIIGSESVIPYQRPPLSKKYLLGEMEFERLTFRPETWFAEHDVELLLSTYVEEIDRKAKSVRMQDGAVLEYDTLALATGSTPRTLPASVGGDLDGVFTVRDKRDADLLAGEMKPGRRLLIIGGGYIGLEAAAVARHLGLEVTLIEMAERILQRVAAKETADVMRAIHDSHGVIIREKTGLHRLVGGGGPEGKHVRAAELSDGSTLEVDFVIVGIGVKPNDELAQECGLEVGNGVIVDEFARTSDPSIFAVGDCAMLPWKGERIRLESVQNAVDQAEAAAAILAGGSAPYDAKPWFWSDQYDVKLQIAGFNMGYDETLVRKGAREGSLSIWYFRQGRFIAVDAINDAKAYVSGKKLLDSGIEPSRAILADPAADLKQLLS
;
A
#
# COMPACT_ATOMS: atom_id res chain seq x y z
N VAL A 1 -23.84 20.58 -9.51
CA VAL A 1 -23.84 20.47 -8.04
C VAL A 1 -22.89 21.51 -7.50
N THR A 2 -23.39 22.47 -6.71
CA THR A 2 -22.66 23.68 -6.33
C THR A 2 -22.19 23.68 -4.86
N GLY A 3 -22.21 22.54 -4.19
CA GLY A 3 -21.89 22.44 -2.78
C GLY A 3 -20.39 22.19 -2.50
N ARG A 4 -19.92 22.57 -1.29
CA ARG A 4 -18.54 22.36 -0.84
C ARG A 4 -18.23 20.86 -0.68
N LEU A 5 -17.09 20.43 -1.21
CA LEU A 5 -16.50 19.12 -0.95
C LEU A 5 -15.38 19.27 0.07
N VAL A 6 -15.46 18.53 1.16
CA VAL A 6 -14.36 18.36 2.11
C VAL A 6 -13.76 16.96 1.91
N ILE A 7 -12.45 16.87 1.82
CA ILE A 7 -11.71 15.61 1.66
C ILE A 7 -10.81 15.42 2.89
N ILE A 8 -11.04 14.38 3.68
CA ILE A 8 -10.20 14.03 4.81
C ILE A 8 -9.14 13.04 4.35
N GLY A 9 -7.90 13.51 4.28
CA GLY A 9 -6.73 12.75 3.82
C GLY A 9 -6.07 13.38 2.59
N ALA A 10 -4.86 13.91 2.78
CA ALA A 10 -4.03 14.54 1.75
C ALA A 10 -3.06 13.53 1.07
N GLY A 11 -3.46 12.26 0.98
CA GLY A 11 -2.69 11.21 0.31
C GLY A 11 -3.04 11.05 -1.16
N GLN A 12 -2.68 9.86 -1.70
CA GLN A 12 -2.87 9.51 -3.12
C GLN A 12 -4.33 9.65 -3.57
N ALA A 13 -5.27 9.08 -2.81
CA ALA A 13 -6.69 9.10 -3.17
C ALA A 13 -7.31 10.49 -3.03
N GLY A 14 -7.02 11.21 -1.95
CA GLY A 14 -7.57 12.56 -1.74
C GLY A 14 -7.11 13.54 -2.82
N PHE A 15 -5.82 13.50 -3.18
CA PHE A 15 -5.30 14.30 -4.29
C PHE A 15 -5.92 13.89 -5.64
N ALA A 16 -6.00 12.60 -5.94
CA ALA A 16 -6.56 12.10 -7.20
C ALA A 16 -8.03 12.52 -7.38
N LEU A 17 -8.83 12.47 -6.30
CA LEU A 17 -10.21 12.93 -6.29
C LEU A 17 -10.34 14.41 -6.67
N ALA A 18 -9.58 15.29 -6.00
CA ALA A 18 -9.59 16.71 -6.28
C ALA A 18 -9.08 17.04 -7.68
N ALA A 19 -7.96 16.45 -8.09
CA ALA A 19 -7.36 16.66 -9.42
C ALA A 19 -8.30 16.21 -10.54
N LYS A 20 -9.00 15.09 -10.36
CA LYS A 20 -9.97 14.60 -11.36
C LYS A 20 -11.17 15.51 -11.48
N LEU A 21 -11.73 16.02 -10.37
CA LEU A 21 -12.82 16.98 -10.41
C LEU A 21 -12.42 18.25 -11.19
N ARG A 22 -11.20 18.76 -10.97
CA ARG A 22 -10.71 19.91 -11.73
C ARG A 22 -10.51 19.59 -13.22
N ALA A 23 -10.03 18.39 -13.54
CA ALA A 23 -9.93 17.93 -14.94
C ALA A 23 -11.31 17.81 -15.61
N LEU A 24 -12.35 17.47 -14.86
CA LEU A 24 -13.76 17.44 -15.31
C LEU A 24 -14.42 18.83 -15.30
N LYS A 25 -13.67 19.91 -14.99
CA LYS A 25 -14.14 21.30 -14.89
C LYS A 25 -15.26 21.49 -13.85
N ASP A 26 -15.27 20.68 -12.82
CA ASP A 26 -16.15 20.86 -11.68
C ASP A 26 -15.63 22.05 -10.84
N ALA A 27 -16.47 23.06 -10.66
CA ALA A 27 -16.11 24.32 -10.03
C ALA A 27 -16.49 24.40 -8.53
N ARG A 28 -16.91 23.28 -7.91
CA ARG A 28 -17.23 23.28 -6.47
C ARG A 28 -16.02 23.67 -5.63
N PRO A 29 -16.20 24.38 -4.50
CA PRO A 29 -15.13 24.58 -3.53
C PRO A 29 -14.64 23.24 -3.00
N ILE A 30 -13.32 23.03 -2.98
CA ILE A 30 -12.68 21.79 -2.47
C ILE A 30 -11.72 22.18 -1.36
N THR A 31 -11.87 21.56 -0.19
CA THR A 31 -10.91 21.63 0.91
C THR A 31 -10.34 20.25 1.17
N ILE A 32 -9.01 20.08 1.13
CA ILE A 32 -8.31 18.84 1.51
C ILE A 32 -7.69 19.06 2.89
N ILE A 33 -8.00 18.17 3.83
CA ILE A 33 -7.45 18.21 5.19
C ILE A 33 -6.42 17.07 5.32
N GLY A 34 -5.20 17.40 5.73
CA GLY A 34 -4.10 16.45 5.91
C GLY A 34 -3.38 16.62 7.23
N SER A 35 -3.08 15.50 7.90
CA SER A 35 -2.34 15.49 9.17
C SER A 35 -0.84 15.75 9.01
N GLU A 36 -0.28 15.51 7.83
CA GLU A 36 1.11 15.81 7.52
C GLU A 36 1.32 17.30 7.24
N SER A 37 2.54 17.81 7.50
CA SER A 37 2.91 19.20 7.27
C SER A 37 3.33 19.50 5.83
N VAL A 38 3.25 18.52 4.95
CA VAL A 38 3.71 18.62 3.55
C VAL A 38 2.56 18.41 2.59
N ILE A 39 2.68 19.03 1.40
CA ILE A 39 1.70 18.87 0.33
C ILE A 39 1.59 17.42 -0.15
N PRO A 40 0.48 17.02 -0.80
CA PRO A 40 0.27 15.65 -1.29
C PRO A 40 1.41 15.13 -2.17
N TYR A 41 1.87 13.89 -1.88
CA TYR A 41 3.02 13.28 -2.52
C TYR A 41 2.89 11.76 -2.69
N GLN A 42 3.75 11.17 -3.53
CA GLN A 42 3.85 9.74 -3.81
C GLN A 42 4.58 9.01 -2.69
N ARG A 43 3.92 8.07 -2.00
CA ARG A 43 4.52 7.29 -0.91
C ARG A 43 5.49 6.18 -1.37
N PRO A 44 5.29 5.48 -2.52
CA PRO A 44 6.15 4.35 -2.88
C PRO A 44 7.65 4.64 -2.96
N PRO A 45 8.12 5.85 -3.35
CA PRO A 45 9.54 6.15 -3.33
C PRO A 45 10.16 6.26 -1.94
N LEU A 46 9.36 6.45 -0.87
CA LEU A 46 9.85 6.63 0.50
C LEU A 46 10.69 5.44 0.99
N SER A 47 10.27 4.21 0.67
CA SER A 47 11.01 2.98 1.01
C SER A 47 12.04 2.56 -0.04
N LYS A 48 12.31 3.41 -1.04
CA LYS A 48 13.16 3.11 -2.20
C LYS A 48 14.13 4.29 -2.46
N LYS A 49 13.95 4.97 -3.60
CA LYS A 49 14.84 6.04 -4.07
C LYS A 49 14.99 7.22 -3.11
N TYR A 50 13.94 7.55 -2.36
CA TYR A 50 14.03 8.59 -1.35
C TYR A 50 14.94 8.16 -0.19
N LEU A 51 14.71 6.96 0.36
CA LEU A 51 15.54 6.40 1.42
C LEU A 51 17.00 6.18 0.99
N LEU A 52 17.24 5.89 -0.30
CA LEU A 52 18.57 5.79 -0.90
C LEU A 52 19.25 7.14 -1.10
N GLY A 53 18.55 8.27 -0.91
CA GLY A 53 19.08 9.61 -1.23
C GLY A 53 19.20 9.89 -2.73
N GLU A 54 18.56 9.08 -3.59
CA GLU A 54 18.57 9.22 -5.04
C GLU A 54 17.45 10.13 -5.57
N MET A 55 16.55 10.56 -4.71
CA MET A 55 15.40 11.39 -5.08
C MET A 55 15.07 12.39 -3.98
N GLU A 56 15.12 13.67 -4.33
CA GLU A 56 14.70 14.76 -3.45
C GLU A 56 13.18 14.77 -3.25
N PHE A 57 12.71 15.28 -2.10
CA PHE A 57 11.29 15.24 -1.73
C PHE A 57 10.38 15.96 -2.73
N GLU A 58 10.83 17.07 -3.30
CA GLU A 58 10.10 17.87 -4.29
C GLU A 58 9.68 17.04 -5.52
N ARG A 59 10.46 16.02 -5.86
CA ARG A 59 10.14 15.10 -6.97
C ARG A 59 9.09 14.07 -6.62
N LEU A 60 8.77 13.90 -5.34
CA LEU A 60 7.70 13.03 -4.88
C LEU A 60 6.35 13.74 -4.95
N THR A 61 6.30 15.06 -4.85
CA THR A 61 5.04 15.81 -4.81
C THR A 61 4.24 15.63 -6.10
N PHE A 62 2.92 15.50 -5.99
CA PHE A 62 2.06 15.32 -7.17
C PHE A 62 1.99 16.59 -8.02
N ARG A 63 1.99 17.75 -7.37
CA ARG A 63 1.95 19.09 -8.00
C ARG A 63 2.70 20.08 -7.09
N PRO A 64 3.21 21.17 -7.64
CA PRO A 64 3.75 22.25 -6.83
C PRO A 64 2.62 22.91 -6.01
N GLU A 65 2.96 23.56 -4.92
CA GLU A 65 2.00 24.20 -4.01
C GLU A 65 1.10 25.23 -4.74
N THR A 66 1.67 25.95 -5.71
CA THR A 66 0.93 26.93 -6.52
C THR A 66 -0.26 26.32 -7.27
N TRP A 67 -0.17 25.03 -7.65
CA TRP A 67 -1.24 24.34 -8.36
C TRP A 67 -2.55 24.33 -7.57
N PHE A 68 -2.49 24.18 -6.26
CA PHE A 68 -3.68 24.10 -5.42
C PHE A 68 -4.41 25.45 -5.40
N ALA A 69 -3.70 26.55 -5.25
CA ALA A 69 -4.25 27.89 -5.31
C ALA A 69 -4.79 28.24 -6.72
N GLU A 70 -4.08 27.89 -7.77
CA GLU A 70 -4.48 28.11 -9.17
C GLU A 70 -5.74 27.32 -9.57
N HIS A 71 -6.06 26.26 -8.82
CA HIS A 71 -7.21 25.39 -9.08
C HIS A 71 -8.29 25.48 -8.00
N ASP A 72 -8.29 26.50 -7.15
CA ASP A 72 -9.26 26.69 -6.07
C ASP A 72 -9.42 25.45 -5.16
N VAL A 73 -8.28 24.80 -4.83
CA VAL A 73 -8.20 23.70 -3.86
C VAL A 73 -7.52 24.20 -2.60
N GLU A 74 -8.28 24.33 -1.53
CA GLU A 74 -7.75 24.72 -0.22
C GLU A 74 -7.05 23.52 0.43
N LEU A 75 -5.84 23.73 0.96
CA LEU A 75 -5.10 22.73 1.73
C LEU A 75 -5.03 23.14 3.19
N LEU A 76 -5.56 22.32 4.09
CA LEU A 76 -5.38 22.43 5.54
C LEU A 76 -4.41 21.34 5.98
N LEU A 77 -3.11 21.67 5.98
CA LEU A 77 -2.03 20.76 6.39
C LEU A 77 -1.81 20.84 7.90
N SER A 78 -1.09 19.85 8.46
CA SER A 78 -0.90 19.72 9.93
C SER A 78 -2.20 19.75 10.70
N THR A 79 -3.29 19.32 10.08
CA THR A 79 -4.65 19.42 10.63
C THR A 79 -5.27 18.02 10.76
N TYR A 80 -5.74 17.70 11.96
CA TYR A 80 -6.38 16.45 12.27
C TYR A 80 -7.87 16.64 12.47
N VAL A 81 -8.72 15.82 11.82
CA VAL A 81 -10.16 15.79 12.04
C VAL A 81 -10.46 14.82 13.18
N GLU A 82 -11.17 15.28 14.20
CA GLU A 82 -11.53 14.50 15.38
C GLU A 82 -12.96 13.96 15.32
N GLU A 83 -13.86 14.68 14.62
CA GLU A 83 -15.28 14.33 14.65
C GLU A 83 -15.97 14.70 13.32
N ILE A 84 -16.93 13.87 12.94
CA ILE A 84 -17.85 14.12 11.83
C ILE A 84 -19.28 14.21 12.39
N ASP A 85 -19.91 15.37 12.31
CA ASP A 85 -21.35 15.53 12.58
C ASP A 85 -22.14 15.41 11.28
N ARG A 86 -22.73 14.24 11.06
CA ARG A 86 -23.53 13.93 9.86
C ARG A 86 -24.83 14.73 9.78
N LYS A 87 -25.39 15.13 10.92
CA LYS A 87 -26.65 15.90 10.96
C LYS A 87 -26.41 17.37 10.64
N ALA A 88 -25.37 17.95 11.23
CA ALA A 88 -24.94 19.31 10.94
C ALA A 88 -24.17 19.40 9.61
N LYS A 89 -23.76 18.27 9.01
CA LYS A 89 -22.86 18.20 7.85
C LYS A 89 -21.59 19.01 8.08
N SER A 90 -20.88 18.71 9.16
CA SER A 90 -19.65 19.41 9.52
C SER A 90 -18.59 18.43 10.03
N VAL A 91 -17.34 18.85 9.93
CA VAL A 91 -16.19 18.18 10.56
C VAL A 91 -15.58 19.12 11.59
N ARG A 92 -15.16 18.57 12.74
CA ARG A 92 -14.46 19.31 13.79
C ARG A 92 -12.98 18.88 13.80
N MET A 93 -12.10 19.86 13.78
CA MET A 93 -10.66 19.69 13.81
C MET A 93 -10.13 19.73 15.24
N GLN A 94 -8.90 19.25 15.44
CA GLN A 94 -8.24 19.16 16.74
C GLN A 94 -8.09 20.50 17.49
N ASP A 95 -8.05 21.62 16.78
CA ASP A 95 -8.00 22.98 17.34
C ASP A 95 -9.37 23.54 17.70
N GLY A 96 -10.44 22.75 17.52
CA GLY A 96 -11.83 23.12 17.76
C GLY A 96 -12.49 23.83 16.58
N ALA A 97 -11.79 24.13 15.49
CA ALA A 97 -12.39 24.72 14.30
C ALA A 97 -13.37 23.74 13.65
N VAL A 98 -14.46 24.28 13.11
CA VAL A 98 -15.54 23.52 12.45
C VAL A 98 -15.64 23.95 11.00
N LEU A 99 -15.70 22.97 10.09
CA LEU A 99 -15.88 23.20 8.65
C LEU A 99 -17.12 22.46 8.15
N GLU A 100 -18.04 23.20 7.55
CA GLU A 100 -19.25 22.63 6.94
C GLU A 100 -18.96 22.05 5.55
N TYR A 101 -19.70 20.99 5.19
CA TYR A 101 -19.63 20.34 3.88
C TYR A 101 -21.02 20.06 3.31
N ASP A 102 -21.16 20.06 2.00
CA ASP A 102 -22.30 19.46 1.30
C ASP A 102 -22.04 18.00 0.95
N THR A 103 -20.79 17.70 0.65
CA THR A 103 -20.26 16.36 0.39
C THR A 103 -18.95 16.16 1.15
N LEU A 104 -18.77 14.97 1.73
CA LEU A 104 -17.55 14.58 2.42
C LEU A 104 -16.91 13.39 1.71
N ALA A 105 -15.59 13.36 1.61
CA ALA A 105 -14.85 12.20 1.14
C ALA A 105 -13.81 11.77 2.17
N LEU A 106 -13.91 10.51 2.60
CA LEU A 106 -12.92 9.87 3.45
C LEU A 106 -11.82 9.26 2.57
N ALA A 107 -10.64 9.83 2.58
CA ALA A 107 -9.43 9.36 1.92
C ALA A 107 -8.31 9.11 2.95
N THR A 108 -8.71 8.67 4.14
CA THR A 108 -7.89 8.53 5.36
C THR A 108 -6.81 7.47 5.24
N GLY A 109 -6.94 6.55 4.28
CA GLY A 109 -5.92 5.55 3.98
C GLY A 109 -5.82 4.47 5.06
N SER A 110 -4.59 4.10 5.38
CA SER A 110 -4.25 3.03 6.33
C SER A 110 -3.02 3.40 7.15
N THR A 111 -2.92 2.82 8.36
CA THR A 111 -1.81 3.02 9.29
C THR A 111 -1.06 1.70 9.51
N PRO A 112 0.28 1.68 9.53
CA PRO A 112 1.04 0.49 9.87
C PRO A 112 0.67 -0.07 11.24
N ARG A 113 0.62 -1.38 11.36
CA ARG A 113 0.51 -2.05 12.65
C ARG A 113 1.84 -1.90 13.39
N THR A 114 1.77 -1.48 14.64
CA THR A 114 2.93 -1.36 15.52
C THR A 114 3.01 -2.54 16.48
N LEU A 115 4.17 -2.75 17.07
CA LEU A 115 4.33 -3.67 18.16
C LEU A 115 3.82 -3.01 19.46
N PRO A 116 3.17 -3.76 20.36
CA PRO A 116 2.78 -3.21 21.66
C PRO A 116 4.01 -2.94 22.55
N ALA A 117 3.90 -1.97 23.45
CA ALA A 117 4.95 -1.63 24.39
C ALA A 117 5.39 -2.83 25.26
N SER A 118 4.48 -3.76 25.55
CA SER A 118 4.76 -4.98 26.33
C SER A 118 5.82 -5.90 25.70
N VAL A 119 6.06 -5.77 24.40
CA VAL A 119 7.12 -6.49 23.68
C VAL A 119 8.23 -5.56 23.18
N GLY A 120 8.30 -4.32 23.69
CA GLY A 120 9.34 -3.34 23.36
C GLY A 120 9.05 -2.54 22.09
N GLY A 121 7.80 -2.44 21.67
CA GLY A 121 7.42 -1.65 20.48
C GLY A 121 7.57 -0.14 20.66
N ASP A 122 7.75 0.34 21.87
CA ASP A 122 7.97 1.74 22.26
C ASP A 122 9.45 2.08 22.49
N LEU A 123 10.36 1.16 22.22
CA LEU A 123 11.81 1.43 22.29
C LEU A 123 12.24 2.36 21.13
N ASP A 124 13.20 3.22 21.41
CA ASP A 124 13.89 3.98 20.38
C ASP A 124 14.60 3.02 19.41
N GLY A 125 14.64 3.37 18.14
CA GLY A 125 15.20 2.50 17.09
C GLY A 125 14.21 1.44 16.55
N VAL A 126 12.93 1.52 16.92
CA VAL A 126 11.85 0.70 16.34
C VAL A 126 11.02 1.57 15.38
N PHE A 127 11.02 1.24 14.10
CA PHE A 127 10.43 2.05 13.04
C PHE A 127 9.34 1.31 12.27
N THR A 128 8.41 2.07 11.74
CA THR A 128 7.54 1.69 10.61
C THR A 128 7.92 2.51 9.39
N VAL A 129 7.36 2.20 8.23
CA VAL A 129 7.55 2.99 7.01
C VAL A 129 6.18 3.30 6.42
N ARG A 130 5.72 4.55 6.58
CA ARG A 130 4.45 4.99 6.02
C ARG A 130 4.52 6.37 5.38
N ASP A 131 5.10 7.33 6.04
CA ASP A 131 5.12 8.73 5.64
C ASP A 131 6.55 9.29 5.53
N LYS A 132 6.66 10.57 5.15
CA LYS A 132 7.95 11.25 5.01
C LYS A 132 8.73 11.27 6.33
N ARG A 133 8.05 11.51 7.45
CA ARG A 133 8.70 11.55 8.76
C ARG A 133 9.33 10.21 9.13
N ASP A 134 8.61 9.12 8.88
CA ASP A 134 9.14 7.77 9.09
C ASP A 134 10.41 7.54 8.27
N ALA A 135 10.37 7.91 6.98
CA ALA A 135 11.51 7.75 6.07
C ALA A 135 12.71 8.62 6.49
N ASP A 136 12.48 9.87 6.91
CA ASP A 136 13.55 10.78 7.39
C ASP A 136 14.21 10.24 8.66
N LEU A 137 13.42 9.74 9.63
CA LEU A 137 13.95 9.13 10.85
C LEU A 137 14.75 7.87 10.54
N LEU A 138 14.23 7.02 9.67
CA LEU A 138 14.87 5.78 9.27
C LEU A 138 16.18 6.03 8.51
N ALA A 139 16.24 7.07 7.65
CA ALA A 139 17.44 7.41 6.90
C ALA A 139 18.67 7.66 7.80
N GLY A 140 18.45 8.19 9.00
CA GLY A 140 19.50 8.40 10.01
C GLY A 140 20.14 7.09 10.50
N GLU A 141 19.41 5.99 10.44
CA GLU A 141 19.83 4.66 10.89
C GLU A 141 20.47 3.82 9.77
N MET A 142 20.17 4.13 8.50
CA MET A 142 20.59 3.36 7.32
C MET A 142 22.07 3.56 6.96
N LYS A 143 22.96 3.06 7.84
CA LYS A 143 24.44 3.21 7.70
C LYS A 143 25.10 1.84 7.49
N PRO A 144 26.16 1.77 6.65
CA PRO A 144 26.88 0.52 6.41
C PRO A 144 27.34 -0.17 7.70
N GLY A 145 27.26 -1.48 7.74
CA GLY A 145 27.71 -2.32 8.88
C GLY A 145 26.73 -2.36 10.06
N ARG A 146 25.63 -1.58 10.06
CA ARG A 146 24.62 -1.70 11.12
C ARG A 146 23.75 -2.92 10.92
N ARG A 147 23.29 -3.50 12.03
CA ARG A 147 22.48 -4.71 12.10
C ARG A 147 21.00 -4.33 12.16
N LEU A 148 20.29 -4.61 11.08
CA LEU A 148 18.85 -4.38 10.95
C LEU A 148 18.08 -5.68 11.15
N LEU A 149 17.08 -5.65 12.03
CA LEU A 149 16.04 -6.65 12.06
C LEU A 149 14.78 -6.13 11.36
N ILE A 150 14.27 -6.90 10.40
CA ILE A 150 12.97 -6.67 9.78
C ILE A 150 11.98 -7.69 10.30
N ILE A 151 10.84 -7.23 10.81
CA ILE A 151 9.76 -8.07 11.31
C ILE A 151 8.61 -8.05 10.30
N GLY A 152 8.42 -9.18 9.62
CA GLY A 152 7.41 -9.38 8.59
C GLY A 152 7.97 -9.49 7.18
N GLY A 153 7.70 -10.62 6.53
CA GLY A 153 8.16 -10.99 5.17
C GLY A 153 7.17 -10.60 4.07
N GLY A 154 6.42 -9.49 4.21
CA GLY A 154 5.60 -8.90 3.17
C GLY A 154 6.41 -8.05 2.18
N TYR A 155 5.75 -7.49 1.15
CA TYR A 155 6.42 -6.66 0.13
C TYR A 155 7.22 -5.50 0.73
N ILE A 156 6.68 -4.76 1.67
CA ILE A 156 7.35 -3.61 2.29
C ILE A 156 8.60 -4.05 3.07
N GLY A 157 8.51 -5.16 3.82
CA GLY A 157 9.66 -5.71 4.55
C GLY A 157 10.79 -6.15 3.60
N LEU A 158 10.44 -6.81 2.50
CA LEU A 158 11.41 -7.24 1.47
C LEU A 158 12.01 -6.04 0.72
N GLU A 159 11.22 -5.01 0.38
CA GLU A 159 11.74 -3.78 -0.21
C GLU A 159 12.72 -3.05 0.73
N ALA A 160 12.38 -2.97 2.02
CA ALA A 160 13.27 -2.40 3.02
C ALA A 160 14.57 -3.22 3.16
N ALA A 161 14.48 -4.57 3.10
CA ALA A 161 15.65 -5.45 3.10
C ALA A 161 16.55 -5.19 1.89
N ALA A 162 15.97 -5.03 0.70
CA ALA A 162 16.72 -4.76 -0.52
C ALA A 162 17.48 -3.41 -0.43
N VAL A 163 16.82 -2.35 0.04
CA VAL A 163 17.43 -1.04 0.25
C VAL A 163 18.54 -1.12 1.30
N ALA A 164 18.29 -1.75 2.43
CA ALA A 164 19.26 -1.90 3.50
C ALA A 164 20.52 -2.64 3.04
N ARG A 165 20.36 -3.74 2.28
CA ARG A 165 21.51 -4.46 1.69
C ARG A 165 22.28 -3.64 0.68
N HIS A 166 21.57 -2.84 -0.14
CA HIS A 166 22.22 -1.91 -1.08
C HIS A 166 23.10 -0.89 -0.34
N LEU A 167 22.66 -0.42 0.83
CA LEU A 167 23.39 0.50 1.69
C LEU A 167 24.45 -0.17 2.58
N GLY A 168 24.65 -1.48 2.44
CA GLY A 168 25.70 -2.22 3.16
C GLY A 168 25.38 -2.61 4.60
N LEU A 169 24.11 -2.66 4.98
CA LEU A 169 23.68 -3.13 6.30
C LEU A 169 23.70 -4.65 6.39
N GLU A 170 23.84 -5.17 7.61
CA GLU A 170 23.57 -6.57 7.92
C GLU A 170 22.09 -6.74 8.20
N VAL A 171 21.41 -7.58 7.40
CA VAL A 171 19.94 -7.68 7.45
C VAL A 171 19.50 -9.08 7.83
N THR A 172 18.74 -9.16 8.92
CA THR A 172 17.94 -10.35 9.27
C THR A 172 16.47 -10.00 9.13
N LEU A 173 15.71 -10.86 8.44
CA LEU A 173 14.26 -10.75 8.31
C LEU A 173 13.62 -11.98 8.98
N ILE A 174 12.65 -11.73 9.87
CA ILE A 174 11.84 -12.79 10.48
C ILE A 174 10.41 -12.76 9.94
N GLU A 175 9.86 -13.95 9.68
CA GLU A 175 8.47 -14.15 9.29
C GLU A 175 7.85 -15.26 10.13
N MET A 176 6.75 -14.93 10.82
CA MET A 176 6.07 -15.88 11.68
C MET A 176 5.35 -16.99 10.90
N ALA A 177 4.90 -16.68 9.69
CA ALA A 177 4.26 -17.65 8.81
C ALA A 177 5.25 -18.69 8.27
N GLU A 178 4.70 -19.71 7.60
CA GLU A 178 5.47 -20.81 6.95
C GLU A 178 6.50 -20.30 5.94
N ARG A 179 6.22 -19.15 5.29
CA ARG A 179 7.06 -18.53 4.27
C ARG A 179 6.79 -17.03 4.13
N ILE A 180 7.76 -16.31 3.57
CA ILE A 180 7.54 -14.93 3.13
C ILE A 180 6.41 -14.87 2.10
N LEU A 181 5.77 -13.71 1.96
CA LEU A 181 4.68 -13.42 1.01
C LEU A 181 3.49 -14.39 1.10
N GLN A 182 3.34 -15.19 2.15
CA GLN A 182 2.33 -16.25 2.23
C GLN A 182 0.90 -15.76 2.00
N ARG A 183 0.57 -14.55 2.44
CA ARG A 183 -0.79 -13.99 2.31
C ARG A 183 -1.09 -13.39 0.94
N VAL A 184 -0.06 -13.14 0.13
CA VAL A 184 -0.18 -12.26 -1.06
C VAL A 184 0.38 -12.87 -2.34
N ALA A 185 1.10 -13.99 -2.26
CA ALA A 185 1.67 -14.65 -3.42
C ALA A 185 1.72 -16.18 -3.24
N ALA A 186 1.81 -16.92 -4.35
CA ALA A 186 2.03 -18.35 -4.34
C ALA A 186 3.43 -18.71 -3.82
N LYS A 187 3.62 -19.99 -3.51
CA LYS A 187 4.91 -20.51 -3.05
C LYS A 187 6.01 -20.27 -4.07
N GLU A 188 5.70 -20.43 -5.34
CA GLU A 188 6.64 -20.29 -6.45
C GLU A 188 7.18 -18.84 -6.55
N THR A 189 6.32 -17.84 -6.40
CA THR A 189 6.74 -16.44 -6.31
C THR A 189 7.59 -16.19 -5.07
N ALA A 190 7.18 -16.73 -3.92
CA ALA A 190 7.90 -16.58 -2.67
C ALA A 190 9.30 -17.24 -2.72
N ASP A 191 9.41 -18.44 -3.27
CA ASP A 191 10.68 -19.16 -3.41
C ASP A 191 11.70 -18.38 -4.26
N VAL A 192 11.24 -17.77 -5.36
CA VAL A 192 12.10 -16.94 -6.22
C VAL A 192 12.55 -15.67 -5.49
N MET A 193 11.61 -14.96 -4.84
CA MET A 193 11.95 -13.77 -4.08
C MET A 193 12.88 -14.07 -2.92
N ARG A 194 12.68 -15.19 -2.23
CA ARG A 194 13.58 -15.67 -1.19
C ARG A 194 14.99 -15.89 -1.74
N ALA A 195 15.14 -16.64 -2.84
CA ALA A 195 16.44 -16.91 -3.45
C ALA A 195 17.19 -15.63 -3.86
N ILE A 196 16.46 -14.61 -4.34
CA ILE A 196 17.01 -13.30 -4.66
C ILE A 196 17.57 -12.64 -3.39
N HIS A 197 16.82 -12.59 -2.30
CA HIS A 197 17.26 -11.99 -1.05
C HIS A 197 18.44 -12.77 -0.43
N ASP A 198 18.39 -14.10 -0.43
CA ASP A 198 19.47 -14.95 0.04
C ASP A 198 20.77 -14.67 -0.74
N SER A 199 20.69 -14.51 -2.08
CA SER A 199 21.85 -14.19 -2.93
C SER A 199 22.47 -12.81 -2.64
N HIS A 200 21.67 -11.88 -2.08
CA HIS A 200 22.14 -10.57 -1.63
C HIS A 200 22.54 -10.55 -0.15
N GLY A 201 22.55 -11.72 0.51
CA GLY A 201 23.02 -11.86 1.89
C GLY A 201 22.00 -11.39 2.95
N VAL A 202 20.72 -11.40 2.66
CA VAL A 202 19.66 -11.26 3.68
C VAL A 202 19.48 -12.60 4.38
N ILE A 203 19.50 -12.62 5.70
CA ILE A 203 19.18 -13.82 6.48
C ILE A 203 17.66 -13.86 6.71
N ILE A 204 16.96 -14.76 6.02
CA ILE A 204 15.51 -14.93 6.17
C ILE A 204 15.22 -16.10 7.10
N ARG A 205 14.49 -15.83 8.19
CA ARG A 205 14.04 -16.82 9.18
C ARG A 205 12.52 -16.91 9.15
N GLU A 206 12.00 -17.88 8.43
CA GLU A 206 10.58 -18.23 8.39
C GLU A 206 10.18 -19.05 9.62
N LYS A 207 8.87 -19.16 9.92
CA LYS A 207 8.31 -19.82 11.12
C LYS A 207 8.91 -19.25 12.42
N THR A 208 9.37 -18.02 12.37
CA THR A 208 10.07 -17.37 13.47
C THR A 208 9.39 -16.03 13.79
N GLY A 209 8.79 -15.94 14.95
CA GLY A 209 8.17 -14.72 15.46
C GLY A 209 9.10 -13.97 16.40
N LEU A 210 8.76 -12.71 16.69
CA LEU A 210 9.35 -11.95 17.77
C LEU A 210 8.73 -12.40 19.10
N HIS A 211 9.57 -12.67 20.11
CA HIS A 211 9.12 -12.80 21.49
C HIS A 211 9.09 -11.42 22.18
N ARG A 212 10.22 -10.71 22.16
CA ARG A 212 10.30 -9.31 22.61
C ARG A 212 11.57 -8.63 22.10
N LEU A 213 11.53 -7.30 22.07
CA LEU A 213 12.71 -6.45 21.90
C LEU A 213 13.29 -6.11 23.27
N VAL A 214 14.62 -6.01 23.33
CA VAL A 214 15.38 -5.73 24.56
C VAL A 214 16.05 -4.38 24.38
N GLY A 215 15.73 -3.43 25.26
CA GLY A 215 16.42 -2.15 25.40
C GLY A 215 17.75 -2.29 26.11
N GLY A 216 18.52 -1.21 26.15
CA GLY A 216 19.81 -1.14 26.86
C GLY A 216 20.85 -0.30 26.12
N GLY A 217 20.54 0.17 24.91
CA GLY A 217 21.33 1.15 24.16
C GLY A 217 20.88 2.59 24.41
N GLY A 218 21.69 3.55 23.92
CA GLY A 218 21.41 4.97 24.05
C GLY A 218 21.57 5.55 25.46
N PRO A 219 21.44 6.88 25.60
CA PRO A 219 21.71 7.59 26.86
C PRO A 219 20.80 7.19 28.02
N GLU A 220 19.54 6.82 27.75
CA GLU A 220 18.55 6.44 28.77
C GLU A 220 18.30 4.93 28.85
N GLY A 221 19.07 4.10 28.12
CA GLY A 221 18.85 2.66 28.08
C GLY A 221 17.59 2.22 27.35
N LYS A 222 16.94 3.13 26.62
CA LYS A 222 15.68 2.90 25.90
C LYS A 222 15.85 2.50 24.43
N HIS A 223 17.06 2.57 23.90
CA HIS A 223 17.31 2.17 22.50
C HIS A 223 17.37 0.64 22.38
N VAL A 224 16.75 0.09 21.36
CA VAL A 224 16.77 -1.35 21.08
C VAL A 224 18.22 -1.83 20.87
N ARG A 225 18.57 -2.98 21.43
CA ARG A 225 19.91 -3.60 21.26
C ARG A 225 19.84 -5.07 20.91
N ALA A 226 18.74 -5.72 21.19
CA ALA A 226 18.56 -7.15 20.89
C ALA A 226 17.09 -7.50 20.68
N ALA A 227 16.87 -8.61 20.00
CA ALA A 227 15.56 -9.23 19.82
C ALA A 227 15.61 -10.67 20.30
N GLU A 228 14.72 -11.05 21.20
CA GLU A 228 14.47 -12.43 21.59
C GLU A 228 13.40 -13.01 20.66
N LEU A 229 13.66 -14.14 20.06
CA LEU A 229 12.80 -14.76 19.06
C LEU A 229 12.02 -15.94 19.63
N SER A 230 10.96 -16.35 18.93
CA SER A 230 10.05 -17.42 19.36
C SER A 230 10.71 -18.80 19.48
N ASP A 231 11.85 -19.01 18.82
CA ASP A 231 12.66 -20.23 18.90
C ASP A 231 13.68 -20.23 20.05
N GLY A 232 13.64 -19.19 20.91
CA GLY A 232 14.53 -19.02 22.04
C GLY A 232 15.89 -18.39 21.70
N SER A 233 16.18 -18.11 20.44
CA SER A 233 17.42 -17.43 20.06
C SER A 233 17.34 -15.93 20.32
N THR A 234 18.50 -15.29 20.48
CA THR A 234 18.64 -13.84 20.62
C THR A 234 19.49 -13.30 19.49
N LEU A 235 19.04 -12.20 18.88
CA LEU A 235 19.77 -11.45 17.86
C LEU A 235 20.18 -10.10 18.42
N GLU A 236 21.45 -9.74 18.28
CA GLU A 236 21.89 -8.37 18.49
C GLU A 236 21.44 -7.52 17.31
N VAL A 237 20.83 -6.37 17.57
CA VAL A 237 20.30 -5.45 16.57
C VAL A 237 20.64 -4.01 16.94
N ASP A 238 20.79 -3.17 15.93
CA ASP A 238 21.02 -1.74 16.13
C ASP A 238 19.72 -0.94 15.92
N PHE A 239 18.80 -1.46 15.12
CA PHE A 239 17.44 -0.93 14.94
C PHE A 239 16.53 -1.97 14.28
N VAL A 240 15.23 -1.69 14.26
CA VAL A 240 14.18 -2.60 13.81
C VAL A 240 13.21 -1.90 12.88
N ILE A 241 12.83 -2.55 11.77
CA ILE A 241 11.71 -2.15 10.91
C ILE A 241 10.55 -3.12 11.12
N VAL A 242 9.36 -2.60 11.43
CA VAL A 242 8.15 -3.39 11.66
C VAL A 242 7.26 -3.31 10.42
N GLY A 243 7.14 -4.42 9.70
CA GLY A 243 6.34 -4.57 8.48
C GLY A 243 5.26 -5.65 8.58
N ILE A 244 4.45 -5.64 9.65
CA ILE A 244 3.44 -6.67 9.96
C ILE A 244 2.04 -6.36 9.40
N GLY A 245 1.96 -5.53 8.39
CA GLY A 245 0.72 -5.12 7.73
C GLY A 245 0.19 -3.79 8.23
N VAL A 246 -0.98 -3.40 7.73
CA VAL A 246 -1.65 -2.14 8.03
C VAL A 246 -3.06 -2.39 8.56
N LYS A 247 -3.67 -1.37 9.13
CA LYS A 247 -5.11 -1.30 9.44
C LYS A 247 -5.72 -0.14 8.65
N PRO A 248 -6.97 -0.26 8.15
CA PRO A 248 -7.66 0.88 7.57
C PRO A 248 -7.88 1.95 8.63
N ASN A 249 -7.86 3.22 8.24
CA ASN A 249 -8.22 4.33 9.12
C ASN A 249 -9.72 4.60 8.95
N ASP A 250 -10.54 3.83 9.63
CA ASP A 250 -11.99 3.83 9.58
C ASP A 250 -12.65 4.30 10.88
N GLU A 251 -11.85 4.75 11.86
CA GLU A 251 -12.31 5.18 13.17
C GLU A 251 -13.33 6.33 13.06
N LEU A 252 -13.03 7.39 12.29
CA LEU A 252 -13.97 8.52 12.08
C LEU A 252 -15.30 8.08 11.49
N ALA A 253 -15.26 7.11 10.56
CA ALA A 253 -16.48 6.56 9.98
C ALA A 253 -17.29 5.77 11.00
N GLN A 254 -16.63 4.95 11.81
CA GLN A 254 -17.27 4.17 12.87
C GLN A 254 -17.90 5.07 13.94
N GLU A 255 -17.16 6.08 14.39
CA GLU A 255 -17.60 7.01 15.46
C GLU A 255 -18.79 7.83 15.03
N CYS A 256 -18.87 8.25 13.76
CA CYS A 256 -20.02 8.95 13.24
C CYS A 256 -21.18 8.03 12.80
N GLY A 257 -21.08 6.72 13.00
CA GLY A 257 -22.13 5.72 12.74
C GLY A 257 -22.32 5.35 11.28
N LEU A 258 -21.26 5.42 10.46
CA LEU A 258 -21.23 4.80 9.13
C LEU A 258 -20.98 3.29 9.25
N GLU A 259 -21.39 2.53 8.24
CA GLU A 259 -21.10 1.10 8.18
C GLU A 259 -19.62 0.85 7.93
N VAL A 260 -19.01 0.04 8.80
CA VAL A 260 -17.61 -0.36 8.71
C VAL A 260 -17.47 -1.87 8.82
N GLY A 261 -16.39 -2.40 8.26
CA GLY A 261 -15.96 -3.79 8.36
C GLY A 261 -14.45 -3.84 8.48
N ASN A 262 -13.75 -4.45 7.52
CA ASN A 262 -12.31 -4.23 7.36
C ASN A 262 -12.06 -2.97 6.51
N GLY A 263 -12.54 -1.81 6.99
CA GLY A 263 -12.60 -0.53 6.32
C GLY A 263 -14.02 0.00 6.17
N VAL A 264 -14.17 1.22 5.68
CA VAL A 264 -15.45 1.90 5.46
C VAL A 264 -16.19 1.19 4.31
N ILE A 265 -17.37 0.67 4.57
CA ILE A 265 -18.18 -0.03 3.57
C ILE A 265 -18.74 0.96 2.56
N VAL A 266 -18.48 0.72 1.28
CA VAL A 266 -19.01 1.55 0.18
C VAL A 266 -19.76 0.69 -0.85
N ASP A 267 -20.61 1.37 -1.63
CA ASP A 267 -21.23 0.82 -2.83
C ASP A 267 -20.28 0.89 -4.06
N GLU A 268 -20.76 0.46 -5.22
CA GLU A 268 -20.02 0.52 -6.49
C GLU A 268 -19.76 1.96 -7.00
N PHE A 269 -20.34 2.96 -6.34
CA PHE A 269 -20.12 4.38 -6.63
C PHE A 269 -19.22 5.07 -5.59
N ALA A 270 -18.58 4.28 -4.72
CA ALA A 270 -17.78 4.75 -3.58
C ALA A 270 -18.59 5.51 -2.51
N ARG A 271 -19.93 5.39 -2.45
CA ARG A 271 -20.77 5.99 -1.43
C ARG A 271 -20.82 5.10 -0.21
N THR A 272 -20.79 5.71 0.96
CA THR A 272 -21.01 5.03 2.24
C THR A 272 -22.51 4.80 2.50
N SER A 273 -22.87 4.31 3.69
CA SER A 273 -24.27 4.25 4.15
C SER A 273 -24.94 5.62 4.26
N ASP A 274 -24.19 6.73 4.15
CA ASP A 274 -24.67 8.08 4.00
C ASP A 274 -24.36 8.57 2.58
N PRO A 275 -25.36 8.87 1.73
CA PRO A 275 -25.13 9.23 0.32
C PRO A 275 -24.38 10.55 0.12
N SER A 276 -24.22 11.37 1.16
CA SER A 276 -23.41 12.58 1.13
C SER A 276 -21.94 12.33 1.49
N ILE A 277 -21.60 11.11 1.91
CA ILE A 277 -20.25 10.73 2.33
C ILE A 277 -19.70 9.60 1.45
N PHE A 278 -18.53 9.83 0.88
CA PHE A 278 -17.78 8.89 0.06
C PHE A 278 -16.57 8.35 0.84
N ALA A 279 -16.09 7.16 0.47
CA ALA A 279 -14.79 6.67 0.94
C ALA A 279 -14.00 6.06 -0.21
N VAL A 280 -12.70 6.38 -0.29
CA VAL A 280 -11.82 5.99 -1.40
C VAL A 280 -10.41 5.60 -0.93
N GLY A 281 -9.77 4.70 -1.65
CA GLY A 281 -8.41 4.22 -1.37
C GLY A 281 -8.37 3.16 -0.27
N ASP A 282 -7.23 3.08 0.46
CA ASP A 282 -6.96 1.99 1.41
C ASP A 282 -7.97 1.88 2.56
N CYS A 283 -8.68 2.95 2.91
CA CYS A 283 -9.71 2.93 3.95
C CYS A 283 -11.04 2.35 3.49
N ALA A 284 -11.29 2.23 2.16
CA ALA A 284 -12.56 1.81 1.62
C ALA A 284 -12.65 0.30 1.39
N MET A 285 -13.78 -0.29 1.78
CA MET A 285 -14.14 -1.69 1.52
C MET A 285 -15.23 -1.72 0.44
N LEU A 286 -14.85 -2.12 -0.77
CA LEU A 286 -15.66 -2.02 -1.98
C LEU A 286 -16.24 -3.38 -2.41
N PRO A 287 -17.38 -3.41 -3.14
CA PRO A 287 -17.90 -4.63 -3.74
C PRO A 287 -17.03 -5.05 -4.93
N TRP A 288 -16.75 -6.34 -5.04
CA TRP A 288 -16.00 -6.92 -6.14
C TRP A 288 -16.38 -8.39 -6.38
N LYS A 289 -16.89 -8.71 -7.58
CA LYS A 289 -17.26 -10.08 -7.99
C LYS A 289 -18.11 -10.86 -6.96
N GLY A 290 -19.05 -10.16 -6.31
CA GLY A 290 -19.95 -10.75 -5.31
C GLY A 290 -19.40 -10.84 -3.89
N GLU A 291 -18.17 -10.43 -3.68
CA GLU A 291 -17.52 -10.32 -2.38
C GLU A 291 -17.26 -8.84 -2.02
N ARG A 292 -16.80 -8.57 -0.82
CA ARG A 292 -16.28 -7.26 -0.41
C ARG A 292 -14.79 -7.36 -0.20
N ILE A 293 -14.03 -6.47 -0.82
CA ILE A 293 -12.57 -6.43 -0.72
C ILE A 293 -12.08 -5.04 -0.33
N ARG A 294 -10.87 -4.99 0.22
CA ARG A 294 -10.11 -3.77 0.43
C ARG A 294 -8.79 -3.91 -0.32
N LEU A 295 -8.48 -2.95 -1.18
CA LEU A 295 -7.29 -2.95 -2.02
C LEU A 295 -6.32 -1.88 -1.54
N GLU A 296 -5.17 -2.31 -1.03
CA GLU A 296 -4.09 -1.46 -0.55
C GLU A 296 -3.09 -1.23 -1.70
N SER A 297 -3.46 -0.40 -2.67
CA SER A 297 -2.58 -0.10 -3.79
C SER A 297 -2.75 1.33 -4.29
N VAL A 298 -1.64 1.89 -4.80
CA VAL A 298 -1.65 3.22 -5.44
C VAL A 298 -2.68 3.27 -6.57
N GLN A 299 -2.75 2.20 -7.36
CA GLN A 299 -3.67 2.16 -8.49
C GLN A 299 -5.12 2.21 -8.06
N ASN A 300 -5.52 1.38 -7.09
CA ASN A 300 -6.88 1.43 -6.56
C ASN A 300 -7.20 2.80 -5.94
N ALA A 301 -6.24 3.40 -5.22
CA ALA A 301 -6.43 4.72 -4.63
C ALA A 301 -6.71 5.80 -5.69
N VAL A 302 -6.04 5.73 -6.86
CA VAL A 302 -6.27 6.64 -7.99
C VAL A 302 -7.58 6.30 -8.69
N ASP A 303 -7.75 5.06 -9.14
CA ASP A 303 -8.88 4.67 -10.00
C ASP A 303 -10.22 4.83 -9.28
N GLN A 304 -10.30 4.42 -8.01
CA GLN A 304 -11.51 4.57 -7.20
C GLN A 304 -11.82 6.06 -6.94
N ALA A 305 -10.79 6.87 -6.64
CA ALA A 305 -10.97 8.30 -6.43
C ALA A 305 -11.42 9.01 -7.72
N GLU A 306 -10.86 8.65 -8.87
CA GLU A 306 -11.29 9.19 -10.16
C GLU A 306 -12.71 8.77 -10.54
N ALA A 307 -13.10 7.53 -10.23
CA ALA A 307 -14.48 7.07 -10.41
C ALA A 307 -15.46 7.84 -9.52
N ALA A 308 -15.10 8.02 -8.23
CA ALA A 308 -15.89 8.83 -7.31
C ALA A 308 -16.02 10.29 -7.78
N ALA A 309 -14.93 10.88 -8.32
CA ALA A 309 -14.97 12.21 -8.91
C ALA A 309 -15.93 12.29 -10.12
N ALA A 310 -15.93 11.26 -10.97
CA ALA A 310 -16.87 11.20 -12.09
C ALA A 310 -18.32 11.13 -11.63
N ILE A 311 -18.62 10.36 -10.59
CA ILE A 311 -19.96 10.29 -9.97
C ILE A 311 -20.35 11.66 -9.38
N LEU A 312 -19.44 12.31 -8.67
CA LEU A 312 -19.67 13.65 -8.11
C LEU A 312 -19.91 14.71 -9.19
N ALA A 313 -19.29 14.57 -10.35
CA ALA A 313 -19.51 15.44 -11.51
C ALA A 313 -20.78 15.08 -12.33
N GLY A 314 -21.63 14.16 -11.84
CA GLY A 314 -22.88 13.78 -12.50
C GLY A 314 -22.81 12.53 -13.38
N GLY A 315 -21.70 11.81 -13.36
CA GLY A 315 -21.57 10.51 -14.03
C GLY A 315 -22.39 9.41 -13.33
N SER A 316 -22.53 8.25 -14.00
CA SER A 316 -23.34 7.13 -13.52
C SER A 316 -22.65 5.77 -13.67
N ALA A 317 -21.40 5.73 -14.12
CA ALA A 317 -20.67 4.48 -14.29
C ALA A 317 -20.17 3.95 -12.94
N PRO A 318 -20.48 2.69 -12.56
CA PRO A 318 -19.94 2.09 -11.37
C PRO A 318 -18.43 1.88 -11.48
N TYR A 319 -17.75 1.88 -10.34
CA TYR A 319 -16.34 1.51 -10.26
C TYR A 319 -16.18 -0.01 -10.37
N ASP A 320 -15.48 -0.44 -11.40
CA ASP A 320 -15.08 -1.83 -11.61
C ASP A 320 -13.58 -1.97 -11.33
N ALA A 321 -13.25 -2.45 -10.13
CA ALA A 321 -11.86 -2.56 -9.69
C ALA A 321 -11.09 -3.58 -10.55
N LYS A 322 -9.97 -3.14 -11.09
CA LYS A 322 -9.01 -3.97 -11.85
C LYS A 322 -7.69 -4.04 -11.10
N PRO A 323 -7.58 -4.93 -10.10
CA PRO A 323 -6.43 -4.96 -9.22
C PRO A 323 -5.14 -5.18 -9.99
N TRP A 324 -4.14 -4.36 -9.74
CA TRP A 324 -2.77 -4.61 -10.11
C TRP A 324 -1.81 -3.95 -9.11
N PHE A 325 -0.63 -4.51 -8.99
CA PHE A 325 0.38 -4.10 -8.03
C PHE A 325 1.78 -4.32 -8.62
N TRP A 326 2.78 -3.66 -8.07
CA TRP A 326 4.19 -3.92 -8.38
C TRP A 326 5.04 -3.82 -7.13
N SER A 327 6.18 -4.51 -7.17
CA SER A 327 7.25 -4.36 -6.19
C SER A 327 8.59 -4.38 -6.94
N ASP A 328 9.44 -3.41 -6.63
CA ASP A 328 10.80 -3.33 -7.17
C ASP A 328 11.78 -3.65 -6.03
N GLN A 329 12.58 -4.69 -6.19
CA GLN A 329 13.55 -5.16 -5.19
C GLN A 329 14.86 -5.49 -5.91
N TYR A 330 15.95 -4.79 -5.56
CA TYR A 330 17.21 -4.83 -6.31
C TYR A 330 16.98 -4.46 -7.78
N ASP A 331 17.38 -5.33 -8.71
CA ASP A 331 17.15 -5.23 -10.16
C ASP A 331 15.93 -6.05 -10.63
N VAL A 332 15.14 -6.57 -9.69
CA VAL A 332 13.98 -7.43 -9.97
C VAL A 332 12.70 -6.63 -9.90
N LYS A 333 11.92 -6.72 -10.97
CA LYS A 333 10.59 -6.14 -11.06
C LYS A 333 9.54 -7.24 -10.98
N LEU A 334 8.78 -7.25 -9.89
CA LEU A 334 7.59 -8.07 -9.75
C LEU A 334 6.36 -7.23 -10.12
N GLN A 335 5.60 -7.67 -11.11
CA GLN A 335 4.35 -7.05 -11.53
C GLN A 335 3.22 -8.07 -11.39
N ILE A 336 2.13 -7.65 -10.77
CA ILE A 336 0.98 -8.49 -10.45
C ILE A 336 -0.25 -7.91 -11.12
N ALA A 337 -1.02 -8.74 -11.85
CA ALA A 337 -2.35 -8.36 -12.34
C ALA A 337 -3.38 -9.36 -11.83
N GLY A 338 -4.56 -8.86 -11.46
CA GLY A 338 -5.61 -9.65 -10.84
C GLY A 338 -5.47 -9.76 -9.33
N PHE A 339 -6.26 -10.63 -8.75
CA PHE A 339 -6.32 -10.86 -7.30
C PHE A 339 -6.33 -12.36 -7.05
N ASN A 340 -5.25 -12.86 -6.44
CA ASN A 340 -4.98 -14.28 -6.31
C ASN A 340 -5.68 -14.96 -5.11
N MET A 341 -6.60 -14.27 -4.42
CA MET A 341 -7.27 -14.83 -3.25
C MET A 341 -8.07 -16.10 -3.60
N GLY A 342 -7.82 -17.16 -2.85
CA GLY A 342 -8.54 -18.43 -2.99
C GLY A 342 -8.16 -19.22 -4.23
N TYR A 343 -6.98 -18.97 -4.82
CA TYR A 343 -6.47 -19.84 -5.89
C TYR A 343 -6.29 -21.27 -5.40
N ASP A 344 -6.54 -22.22 -6.30
CA ASP A 344 -6.41 -23.67 -6.06
C ASP A 344 -5.35 -24.31 -6.98
N GLU A 345 -4.89 -23.57 -8.00
CA GLU A 345 -3.90 -24.05 -8.96
C GLU A 345 -2.99 -22.90 -9.41
N THR A 346 -1.71 -23.21 -9.62
CA THR A 346 -0.73 -22.35 -10.27
C THR A 346 -0.09 -23.03 -11.47
N LEU A 347 0.26 -22.23 -12.48
CA LEU A 347 1.09 -22.66 -13.61
C LEU A 347 2.29 -21.73 -13.71
N VAL A 348 3.48 -22.31 -13.65
CA VAL A 348 4.74 -21.57 -13.80
C VAL A 348 5.19 -21.61 -15.25
N ARG A 349 5.47 -20.42 -15.81
CA ARG A 349 6.04 -20.27 -17.15
C ARG A 349 7.37 -19.55 -17.07
N LYS A 350 8.42 -20.16 -17.62
CA LYS A 350 9.71 -19.49 -17.81
C LYS A 350 9.57 -18.42 -18.90
N GLY A 351 10.10 -17.23 -18.64
CA GLY A 351 10.15 -16.16 -19.63
C GLY A 351 11.30 -16.34 -20.62
N ALA A 352 11.38 -15.43 -21.59
CA ALA A 352 12.40 -15.51 -22.66
C ALA A 352 13.81 -15.12 -22.20
N ARG A 353 13.96 -14.45 -21.06
CA ARG A 353 15.24 -14.03 -20.49
C ARG A 353 15.57 -14.88 -19.28
N GLU A 354 16.84 -15.11 -19.02
CA GLU A 354 17.30 -15.74 -17.80
C GLU A 354 16.79 -14.94 -16.58
N GLY A 355 16.33 -15.65 -15.54
CA GLY A 355 15.74 -15.04 -14.36
C GLY A 355 14.35 -14.45 -14.53
N SER A 356 13.76 -14.51 -15.75
CA SER A 356 12.37 -14.08 -15.94
C SER A 356 11.41 -15.26 -15.89
N LEU A 357 10.29 -15.07 -15.19
CA LEU A 357 9.22 -16.07 -15.12
C LEU A 357 7.88 -15.42 -14.79
N SER A 358 6.82 -16.18 -14.99
CA SER A 358 5.47 -15.79 -14.58
C SER A 358 4.73 -16.95 -13.93
N ILE A 359 3.93 -16.63 -12.91
CA ILE A 359 3.08 -17.56 -12.17
C ILE A 359 1.64 -17.15 -12.44
N TRP A 360 0.89 -18.06 -13.06
CA TRP A 360 -0.50 -17.87 -13.47
C TRP A 360 -1.40 -18.58 -12.47
N TYR A 361 -2.33 -17.84 -11.87
CA TYR A 361 -3.20 -18.31 -10.80
C TYR A 361 -4.58 -18.66 -11.33
N PHE A 362 -5.10 -19.77 -10.88
CA PHE A 362 -6.44 -20.23 -11.24
C PHE A 362 -7.24 -20.57 -10.00
N ARG A 363 -8.54 -20.37 -10.08
CA ARG A 363 -9.53 -20.78 -9.08
C ARG A 363 -10.65 -21.48 -9.78
N GLN A 364 -10.89 -22.75 -9.45
CA GLN A 364 -11.92 -23.61 -10.11
C GLN A 364 -11.78 -23.60 -11.64
N GLY A 365 -10.55 -23.70 -12.12
CA GLY A 365 -10.22 -23.69 -13.55
C GLY A 365 -10.25 -22.31 -14.23
N ARG A 366 -10.69 -21.25 -13.56
CA ARG A 366 -10.73 -19.88 -14.11
C ARG A 366 -9.45 -19.11 -13.78
N PHE A 367 -8.94 -18.38 -14.75
CA PHE A 367 -7.81 -17.48 -14.60
C PHE A 367 -8.19 -16.27 -13.74
N ILE A 368 -7.43 -16.00 -12.65
CA ILE A 368 -7.74 -14.92 -11.71
C ILE A 368 -6.62 -13.93 -11.49
N ALA A 369 -5.35 -14.33 -11.70
CA ALA A 369 -4.20 -13.44 -11.49
C ALA A 369 -2.95 -13.97 -12.16
N VAL A 370 -1.96 -13.09 -12.33
CA VAL A 370 -0.60 -13.43 -12.74
C VAL A 370 0.43 -12.62 -11.97
N ASP A 371 1.46 -13.30 -11.48
CA ASP A 371 2.71 -12.68 -11.02
C ASP A 371 3.74 -12.78 -12.15
N ALA A 372 4.35 -11.68 -12.53
CA ALA A 372 5.37 -11.61 -13.57
C ALA A 372 6.66 -11.04 -12.99
N ILE A 373 7.69 -11.87 -12.89
CA ILE A 373 9.01 -11.50 -12.39
C ILE A 373 9.90 -11.24 -13.61
N ASN A 374 10.30 -10.00 -13.80
CA ASN A 374 11.08 -9.55 -14.97
C ASN A 374 10.47 -9.97 -16.33
N ASP A 375 9.15 -10.22 -16.37
CA ASP A 375 8.41 -10.65 -17.56
C ASP A 375 7.24 -9.72 -17.89
N ALA A 376 7.57 -8.54 -18.42
CA ALA A 376 6.55 -7.54 -18.80
C ALA A 376 5.55 -8.06 -19.85
N LYS A 377 5.93 -9.04 -20.70
CA LYS A 377 5.01 -9.64 -21.69
C LYS A 377 3.93 -10.44 -20.98
N ALA A 378 4.29 -11.28 -20.02
CA ALA A 378 3.34 -12.06 -19.24
C ALA A 378 2.40 -11.14 -18.46
N TYR A 379 2.92 -10.08 -17.82
CA TYR A 379 2.10 -9.08 -17.14
C TYR A 379 1.06 -8.43 -18.07
N VAL A 380 1.50 -7.91 -19.23
CA VAL A 380 0.61 -7.22 -20.18
C VAL A 380 -0.43 -8.18 -20.74
N SER A 381 -0.03 -9.41 -21.10
CA SER A 381 -0.95 -10.43 -21.60
C SER A 381 -1.98 -10.85 -20.56
N GLY A 382 -1.50 -11.13 -19.33
CA GLY A 382 -2.38 -11.50 -18.23
C GLY A 382 -3.38 -10.40 -17.87
N LYS A 383 -2.93 -9.14 -17.81
CA LYS A 383 -3.83 -8.01 -17.58
C LYS A 383 -4.92 -7.91 -18.66
N LYS A 384 -4.56 -8.02 -19.94
CA LYS A 384 -5.53 -7.99 -21.05
C LYS A 384 -6.53 -9.14 -20.98
N LEU A 385 -6.08 -10.35 -20.64
CA LEU A 385 -6.96 -11.51 -20.45
C LEU A 385 -7.97 -11.27 -19.33
N LEU A 386 -7.51 -10.75 -18.19
CA LEU A 386 -8.39 -10.40 -17.05
C LEU A 386 -9.42 -9.32 -17.45
N ASP A 387 -8.97 -8.28 -18.15
CA ASP A 387 -9.82 -7.17 -18.58
C ASP A 387 -10.90 -7.60 -19.60
N SER A 388 -10.58 -8.58 -20.47
CA SER A 388 -11.49 -9.10 -21.49
C SER A 388 -12.27 -10.35 -21.06
N GLY A 389 -11.96 -10.93 -19.89
CA GLY A 389 -12.60 -12.17 -19.43
C GLY A 389 -12.26 -13.41 -20.26
N ILE A 390 -11.15 -13.36 -21.02
CA ILE A 390 -10.70 -14.49 -21.86
C ILE A 390 -9.91 -15.47 -20.99
N GLU A 391 -10.28 -16.76 -21.07
CA GLU A 391 -9.53 -17.82 -20.40
C GLU A 391 -8.28 -18.20 -21.22
N PRO A 392 -7.07 -18.15 -20.64
CA PRO A 392 -5.85 -18.50 -21.35
C PRO A 392 -5.76 -19.99 -21.66
N SER A 393 -5.29 -20.32 -22.86
CA SER A 393 -4.95 -21.71 -23.21
C SER A 393 -3.83 -22.24 -22.32
N ARG A 394 -4.11 -23.29 -21.55
CA ARG A 394 -3.11 -23.99 -20.70
C ARG A 394 -1.93 -24.52 -21.49
N ALA A 395 -2.18 -25.02 -22.70
CA ALA A 395 -1.14 -25.53 -23.60
C ALA A 395 -0.15 -24.42 -23.99
N ILE A 396 -0.65 -23.21 -24.32
CA ILE A 396 0.18 -22.05 -24.65
C ILE A 396 0.96 -21.59 -23.43
N LEU A 397 0.34 -21.57 -22.27
CA LEU A 397 1.02 -21.18 -21.03
C LEU A 397 2.11 -22.17 -20.63
N ALA A 398 1.91 -23.47 -20.84
CA ALA A 398 2.87 -24.51 -20.51
C ALA A 398 4.07 -24.55 -21.46
N ASP A 399 3.97 -24.00 -22.66
CA ASP A 399 5.05 -23.94 -23.64
C ASP A 399 5.81 -22.61 -23.58
N PRO A 400 7.04 -22.56 -23.00
CA PRO A 400 7.82 -21.33 -22.94
C PRO A 400 8.17 -20.72 -24.29
N ALA A 401 8.16 -21.50 -25.38
CA ALA A 401 8.45 -21.03 -26.73
C ALA A 401 7.25 -20.39 -27.42
N ALA A 402 6.03 -20.68 -26.95
CA ALA A 402 4.81 -20.11 -27.55
C ALA A 402 4.75 -18.58 -27.32
N ASP A 403 4.28 -17.82 -28.33
CA ASP A 403 4.06 -16.38 -28.17
C ASP A 403 2.78 -16.14 -27.37
N LEU A 404 2.92 -15.42 -26.25
CA LEU A 404 1.79 -15.04 -25.39
C LEU A 404 0.73 -14.20 -26.10
N LYS A 405 1.03 -13.58 -27.24
CA LYS A 405 0.03 -12.89 -28.08
C LYS A 405 -1.06 -13.83 -28.58
N GLN A 406 -0.76 -15.12 -28.76
CA GLN A 406 -1.74 -16.15 -29.17
C GLN A 406 -2.83 -16.39 -28.11
N LEU A 407 -2.61 -15.96 -26.86
CA LEU A 407 -3.63 -16.01 -25.81
C LEU A 407 -4.77 -15.01 -26.00
N LEU A 408 -4.56 -14.01 -26.88
CA LEU A 408 -5.48 -12.89 -27.11
C LEU A 408 -6.19 -12.98 -28.46
N SER A 409 -5.90 -14.04 -29.24
CA SER A 409 -6.47 -14.30 -30.59
C SER A 409 -7.73 -15.16 -30.56
#